data_420b43b642d086940a3d6dc9c37ed255
#
_entry.id   420b43b642d086940a3d6dc9c37ed255
#
_cell.length_a   1.000
_cell.length_b   1.000
_cell.length_c   1.000
_cell.angle_alpha   90.00
_cell.angle_beta   90.00
_cell.angle_gamma   90.00
#
_symmetry.space_group_name_H-M   'P 1'
#
loop_
_entity.id
_entity.type
_entity.pdbx_description
1 polymer ?
#
loop_
_entity_poly.entity_id
_entity_poly.type
_entity_poly.pdbx_seq_one_letter_code
_entity_poly.pdbx_strand_id
1 'polypeptide(L)'
;FINGKTVSVKRDNPDDKAHFGKEVSLKIYDRMEIAAGQSRYQIVQQPIFPGKSKMLNDRRGDLMLLINGMPVFHLELKRSGVPVSQAYNQIEKYAHEGVFTGLFSLVQIFVAMNPEETVYFANPGPDGKFNTDYYFHWADFNNEPINDWKEIASKLLSIPMAHQLIGFYTVADDADGVLKVMRSYQYYAASAISDVVSKTKWDSGKQRGGDIWHSSGKTMTSFKSAQLIANSNDADKVVFLTDRIELGTQSLKEYRAFADENETVQATDNTYELITKLKSIATADTLIVTSIQKMSNIRDEEGGKNARDIELIGKKRLVFIVDEAHRSTFGDMLAIIKETFPRVIFFGFTGTPVFEENAKKNNAQTDVFGNELHRYSIADGIRDKNVLGFDPYKVLTFRDKDVRQAVALEKAKATTVADALNDPAKAAVYYKYMDNTQVKMYGEPGPDGKWIKGIEDYLPNTQYLTAEHKQTVIEDIKENWLTLSHNGKFHAIFATSSI
;
A
#
# COMPACT_ATOMS: atom_id res chain seq x y z
N PHE A 1 -11.32 17.52 15.41
CA PHE A 1 -12.58 16.82 15.37
C PHE A 1 -12.38 15.30 15.45
N ILE A 2 -11.64 14.73 14.53
CA ILE A 2 -11.35 13.27 14.50
C ILE A 2 -10.59 12.80 15.76
N ASN A 3 -9.88 13.70 16.44
CA ASN A 3 -8.97 13.39 17.54
C ASN A 3 -9.62 13.45 18.93
N GLY A 4 -10.95 13.39 19.03
CA GLY A 4 -11.65 13.35 20.31
C GLY A 4 -11.54 14.63 21.12
N LYS A 5 -11.44 15.79 20.45
CA LYS A 5 -11.44 17.10 21.13
C LYS A 5 -12.69 17.27 21.98
N THR A 6 -12.50 17.81 23.17
CA THR A 6 -13.57 18.20 24.06
C THR A 6 -13.89 19.67 23.85
N VAL A 7 -15.16 20.01 23.73
CA VAL A 7 -15.63 21.39 23.58
C VAL A 7 -16.40 21.77 24.84
N SER A 8 -16.02 22.89 25.46
CA SER A 8 -16.78 23.46 26.54
C SER A 8 -17.96 24.29 26.01
N VAL A 9 -19.14 23.91 26.40
CA VAL A 9 -20.38 24.59 26.02
C VAL A 9 -21.06 25.14 27.29
N LYS A 10 -21.30 26.43 27.32
CA LYS A 10 -22.12 27.02 28.35
C LYS A 10 -23.60 26.81 28.01
N ARG A 11 -24.35 26.16 28.93
CA ARG A 11 -25.78 25.94 28.72
C ARG A 11 -26.53 27.25 28.89
N ASP A 12 -27.19 27.69 27.84
CA ASP A 12 -27.89 28.96 27.75
C ASP A 12 -29.43 28.81 27.61
N ASN A 13 -29.94 27.59 27.64
CA ASN A 13 -31.38 27.34 27.59
C ASN A 13 -32.04 27.76 28.93
N PRO A 14 -32.85 28.85 28.95
CA PRO A 14 -33.50 29.35 30.17
C PRO A 14 -34.56 28.40 30.70
N ASP A 15 -35.09 27.48 29.90
CA ASP A 15 -36.10 26.50 30.34
C ASP A 15 -35.47 25.36 31.16
N ASP A 16 -34.18 25.11 31.00
CA ASP A 16 -33.41 24.14 31.77
C ASP A 16 -32.80 24.80 33.02
N LYS A 17 -33.64 25.17 33.98
CA LYS A 17 -33.22 25.85 35.20
C LYS A 17 -32.16 25.11 36.01
N ALA A 18 -32.12 23.78 35.92
CA ALA A 18 -31.16 22.95 36.65
C ALA A 18 -29.72 23.07 36.11
N HIS A 19 -29.55 23.39 34.82
CA HIS A 19 -28.26 23.43 34.15
C HIS A 19 -27.93 24.79 33.53
N PHE A 20 -28.83 25.76 33.56
CA PHE A 20 -28.65 27.09 33.02
C PHE A 20 -27.36 27.74 33.57
N GLY A 21 -26.53 28.26 32.69
CA GLY A 21 -25.28 28.91 33.05
C GLY A 21 -24.15 27.98 33.43
N LYS A 22 -24.38 26.66 33.55
CA LYS A 22 -23.32 25.68 33.81
C LYS A 22 -22.51 25.41 32.56
N GLU A 23 -21.22 25.33 32.72
CA GLU A 23 -20.29 24.90 31.68
C GLU A 23 -20.20 23.37 31.64
N VAL A 24 -20.40 22.79 30.49
CA VAL A 24 -20.32 21.33 30.28
C VAL A 24 -19.29 21.03 29.23
N SER A 25 -18.36 20.18 29.56
CA SER A 25 -17.36 19.69 28.61
C SER A 25 -17.94 18.51 27.85
N LEU A 26 -18.10 18.69 26.52
CA LEU A 26 -18.66 17.67 25.64
C LEU A 26 -17.55 17.05 24.81
N LYS A 27 -17.39 15.75 24.89
CA LYS A 27 -16.58 14.98 23.97
C LYS A 27 -17.40 14.77 22.71
N ILE A 28 -17.03 15.44 21.63
CA ILE A 28 -17.84 15.48 20.41
C ILE A 28 -17.77 14.14 19.69
N TYR A 29 -16.58 13.54 19.64
CA TYR A 29 -16.33 12.26 18.99
C TYR A 29 -15.24 11.50 19.73
N ASP A 30 -15.43 10.21 19.95
CA ASP A 30 -14.43 9.32 20.50
C ASP A 30 -14.17 8.15 19.55
N ARG A 31 -13.04 8.15 18.89
CA ARG A 31 -12.67 7.10 17.93
C ARG A 31 -12.59 5.71 18.57
N MET A 32 -12.26 5.63 19.86
CA MET A 32 -12.12 4.36 20.59
C MET A 32 -13.45 3.78 21.02
N GLU A 33 -14.52 4.59 21.01
CA GLU A 33 -15.78 4.23 21.58
C GLU A 33 -16.78 3.71 20.54
N ILE A 34 -16.43 2.61 19.89
CA ILE A 34 -17.24 2.01 18.85
C ILE A 34 -18.40 1.25 19.48
N ALA A 35 -19.63 1.75 19.27
CA ALA A 35 -20.88 1.11 19.72
C ALA A 35 -20.97 0.82 21.23
N ALA A 36 -20.17 1.48 22.07
CA ALA A 36 -20.15 1.24 23.52
C ALA A 36 -21.27 1.98 24.31
N GLY A 37 -22.22 2.62 23.61
CA GLY A 37 -23.44 3.21 24.20
C GLY A 37 -23.35 4.67 24.60
N GLN A 38 -22.18 5.31 24.51
CA GLN A 38 -22.04 6.76 24.76
C GLN A 38 -22.21 7.58 23.48
N SER A 39 -21.81 7.06 22.32
CA SER A 39 -22.05 7.70 21.04
C SER A 39 -23.43 7.37 20.49
N ARG A 40 -24.12 8.39 19.99
CA ARG A 40 -25.40 8.25 19.31
C ARG A 40 -25.21 8.25 17.81
N TYR A 41 -25.72 7.21 17.16
CA TYR A 41 -25.74 7.08 15.71
C TYR A 41 -27.15 7.36 15.20
N GLN A 42 -27.24 8.19 14.17
CA GLN A 42 -28.51 8.61 13.60
C GLN A 42 -28.43 8.53 12.08
N ILE A 43 -29.51 8.06 11.48
CA ILE A 43 -29.69 8.10 10.03
C ILE A 43 -30.78 9.11 9.75
N VAL A 44 -30.43 10.14 8.96
CA VAL A 44 -31.38 11.14 8.51
C VAL A 44 -31.75 10.83 7.07
N GLN A 45 -33.05 10.65 6.86
CA GLN A 45 -33.62 10.48 5.54
C GLN A 45 -34.03 11.84 4.98
N GLN A 46 -33.68 12.10 3.75
CA GLN A 46 -33.99 13.32 3.01
C GLN A 46 -33.59 14.61 3.77
N PRO A 47 -32.31 14.77 4.17
CA PRO A 47 -31.84 16.00 4.79
C PRO A 47 -32.13 17.19 3.89
N ILE A 48 -32.62 18.29 4.47
CA ILE A 48 -32.88 19.53 3.76
C ILE A 48 -31.68 20.44 3.97
N PHE A 49 -31.10 20.88 2.87
CA PHE A 49 -30.03 21.86 2.84
C PHE A 49 -30.61 23.22 2.48
N PRO A 50 -30.60 24.20 3.39
CA PRO A 50 -31.15 25.51 3.14
C PRO A 50 -30.44 26.20 1.96
N GLY A 51 -31.24 26.80 1.07
CA GLY A 51 -30.69 27.60 -0.03
C GLY A 51 -29.93 28.83 0.50
N LYS A 52 -28.79 29.17 -0.13
CA LYS A 52 -27.97 30.34 0.26
C LYS A 52 -28.66 31.68 0.10
N SER A 53 -29.74 31.75 -0.67
CA SER A 53 -30.54 32.94 -0.84
C SER A 53 -32.04 32.58 -0.92
N LYS A 54 -32.90 33.54 -0.63
CA LYS A 54 -34.36 33.38 -0.77
C LYS A 54 -34.82 33.07 -2.19
N MET A 55 -33.94 33.24 -3.17
CA MET A 55 -34.23 32.94 -4.58
C MET A 55 -33.83 31.51 -4.98
N LEU A 56 -33.05 30.81 -4.18
CA LEU A 56 -32.64 29.44 -4.42
C LEU A 56 -33.47 28.49 -3.57
N ASN A 57 -34.06 27.51 -4.23
CA ASN A 57 -34.77 26.45 -3.53
C ASN A 57 -33.81 25.64 -2.67
N ASP A 58 -34.31 25.18 -1.53
CA ASP A 58 -33.61 24.21 -0.70
C ASP A 58 -33.24 22.97 -1.52
N ARG A 59 -32.08 22.42 -1.22
CA ARG A 59 -31.68 21.12 -1.79
C ARG A 59 -32.08 20.01 -0.82
N ARG A 60 -32.29 18.84 -1.35
CA ARG A 60 -32.65 17.66 -0.56
C ARG A 60 -31.75 16.52 -0.96
N GLY A 61 -30.98 15.99 0.02
CA GLY A 61 -30.20 14.79 -0.15
C GLY A 61 -31.01 13.53 0.12
N ASP A 62 -30.43 12.35 -0.10
CA ASP A 62 -31.13 11.10 0.12
C ASP A 62 -30.93 10.58 1.56
N LEU A 63 -29.70 10.33 1.99
CA LEU A 63 -29.40 9.84 3.33
C LEU A 63 -28.17 10.53 3.92
N MET A 64 -28.14 10.61 5.26
CA MET A 64 -27.01 11.13 6.01
C MET A 64 -26.82 10.34 7.29
N LEU A 65 -25.59 9.91 7.56
CA LEU A 65 -25.21 9.31 8.84
C LEU A 65 -24.63 10.39 9.74
N LEU A 66 -25.15 10.45 10.96
CA LEU A 66 -24.67 11.36 12.00
C LEU A 66 -24.08 10.55 13.17
N ILE A 67 -23.01 11.07 13.75
CA ILE A 67 -22.47 10.62 15.03
C ILE A 67 -22.57 11.78 16.01
N ASN A 68 -23.30 11.58 17.11
CA ASN A 68 -23.59 12.61 18.10
C ASN A 68 -24.20 13.90 17.50
N GLY A 69 -25.05 13.76 16.50
CA GLY A 69 -25.69 14.87 15.80
C GLY A 69 -24.85 15.51 14.71
N MET A 70 -23.62 15.06 14.49
CA MET A 70 -22.72 15.59 13.46
C MET A 70 -22.81 14.76 12.19
N PRO A 71 -23.07 15.36 11.03
CA PRO A 71 -23.09 14.67 9.76
C PRO A 71 -21.68 14.26 9.37
N VAL A 72 -21.45 12.95 9.22
CA VAL A 72 -20.13 12.41 8.87
C VAL A 72 -20.11 11.70 7.52
N PHE A 73 -21.25 11.14 7.10
CA PHE A 73 -21.45 10.58 5.76
C PHE A 73 -22.65 11.22 5.10
N HIS A 74 -22.54 11.47 3.81
CA HIS A 74 -23.65 11.83 2.93
C HIS A 74 -23.77 10.82 1.80
N LEU A 75 -24.97 10.26 1.60
CA LEU A 75 -25.25 9.25 0.60
C LEU A 75 -26.25 9.80 -0.42
N GLU A 76 -25.93 9.67 -1.70
CA GLU A 76 -26.85 9.88 -2.82
C GLU A 76 -27.18 8.55 -3.49
N LEU A 77 -28.46 8.31 -3.69
CA LEU A 77 -29.02 7.05 -4.16
C LEU A 77 -29.63 7.21 -5.56
N LYS A 78 -29.46 6.20 -6.39
CA LYS A 78 -30.13 6.07 -7.69
C LYS A 78 -30.86 4.74 -7.78
N ARG A 79 -31.89 4.70 -8.63
CA ARG A 79 -32.63 3.46 -8.92
C ARG A 79 -31.76 2.53 -9.74
N SER A 80 -32.09 1.23 -9.71
CA SER A 80 -31.53 0.23 -10.61
C SER A 80 -31.62 0.69 -12.07
N GLY A 81 -30.58 0.43 -12.85
CA GLY A 81 -30.45 0.85 -14.24
C GLY A 81 -30.04 2.33 -14.45
N VAL A 82 -29.91 3.12 -13.39
CA VAL A 82 -29.35 4.47 -13.45
C VAL A 82 -27.88 4.44 -13.06
N PRO A 83 -26.94 4.91 -13.92
CA PRO A 83 -25.52 4.90 -13.59
C PRO A 83 -25.20 5.60 -12.27
N VAL A 84 -24.31 5.02 -11.46
CA VAL A 84 -23.88 5.62 -10.19
C VAL A 84 -23.22 6.99 -10.39
N SER A 85 -22.69 7.27 -11.57
CA SER A 85 -22.15 8.59 -11.95
C SER A 85 -23.15 9.72 -11.79
N GLN A 86 -24.45 9.48 -11.96
CA GLN A 86 -25.45 10.50 -11.70
C GLN A 86 -25.55 10.87 -10.20
N ALA A 87 -25.27 9.93 -9.30
CA ALA A 87 -25.25 10.20 -7.87
C ALA A 87 -24.03 11.05 -7.48
N TYR A 88 -22.82 10.68 -7.90
CA TYR A 88 -21.65 11.48 -7.54
C TYR A 88 -21.61 12.84 -8.26
N ASN A 89 -22.09 12.96 -9.49
CA ASN A 89 -22.26 14.26 -10.14
C ASN A 89 -23.26 15.18 -9.40
N GLN A 90 -24.27 14.58 -8.76
CA GLN A 90 -25.19 15.32 -7.91
C GLN A 90 -24.51 15.83 -6.63
N ILE A 91 -23.67 15.02 -5.99
CA ILE A 91 -22.86 15.43 -4.85
C ILE A 91 -21.93 16.59 -5.23
N GLU A 92 -21.22 16.48 -6.35
CA GLU A 92 -20.35 17.53 -6.87
C GLU A 92 -21.11 18.84 -7.12
N LYS A 93 -22.29 18.73 -7.75
CA LYS A 93 -23.17 19.88 -7.95
C LYS A 93 -23.56 20.53 -6.62
N TYR A 94 -23.93 19.75 -5.61
CA TYR A 94 -24.28 20.27 -4.30
C TYR A 94 -23.09 20.97 -3.63
N ALA A 95 -21.89 20.42 -3.76
CA ALA A 95 -20.68 21.07 -3.26
C ALA A 95 -20.42 22.42 -3.93
N HIS A 96 -20.53 22.49 -5.26
CA HIS A 96 -20.39 23.75 -6.02
C HIS A 96 -21.46 24.77 -5.66
N GLU A 97 -22.67 24.34 -5.35
CA GLU A 97 -23.75 25.22 -4.87
C GLU A 97 -23.53 25.63 -3.40
N GLY A 98 -22.49 25.08 -2.74
CA GLY A 98 -22.11 25.36 -1.36
C GLY A 98 -23.05 24.78 -0.32
N VAL A 99 -23.65 23.64 -0.62
CA VAL A 99 -24.49 22.88 0.32
C VAL A 99 -23.68 22.41 1.52
N PHE A 100 -22.43 21.95 1.29
CA PHE A 100 -21.57 21.41 2.35
C PHE A 100 -20.80 22.54 3.07
N THR A 101 -21.56 23.43 3.72
CA THR A 101 -21.06 24.56 4.52
C THR A 101 -21.69 24.55 5.92
N GLY A 102 -21.14 25.30 6.88
CA GLY A 102 -21.61 25.31 8.26
C GLY A 102 -21.59 23.91 8.88
N LEU A 103 -22.71 23.43 9.42
CA LEU A 103 -22.80 22.10 10.00
C LEU A 103 -22.48 20.98 9.00
N PHE A 104 -22.86 21.15 7.74
CA PHE A 104 -22.66 20.14 6.70
C PHE A 104 -21.21 20.09 6.17
N SER A 105 -20.35 21.05 6.53
CA SER A 105 -18.92 20.94 6.27
C SER A 105 -18.23 19.81 7.05
N LEU A 106 -18.91 19.26 8.06
CA LEU A 106 -18.44 18.12 8.85
C LEU A 106 -18.56 16.78 8.12
N VAL A 107 -19.28 16.73 6.98
CA VAL A 107 -19.31 15.53 6.13
C VAL A 107 -17.91 15.21 5.65
N GLN A 108 -17.42 14.04 6.01
CA GLN A 108 -16.06 13.59 5.67
C GLN A 108 -16.04 12.63 4.49
N ILE A 109 -17.07 11.81 4.35
CA ILE A 109 -17.16 10.77 3.33
C ILE A 109 -18.46 10.92 2.56
N PHE A 110 -18.33 10.90 1.25
CA PHE A 110 -19.44 10.81 0.32
C PHE A 110 -19.59 9.38 -0.18
N VAL A 111 -20.83 8.95 -0.37
CA VAL A 111 -21.18 7.65 -0.96
C VAL A 111 -22.21 7.86 -2.05
N ALA A 112 -21.91 7.40 -3.22
CA ALA A 112 -22.83 7.37 -4.36
C ALA A 112 -23.21 5.91 -4.65
N MET A 113 -24.50 5.59 -4.69
CA MET A 113 -24.95 4.21 -4.73
C MET A 113 -26.18 4.03 -5.63
N ASN A 114 -26.21 2.91 -6.33
CA ASN A 114 -27.43 2.28 -6.84
C ASN A 114 -27.46 0.81 -6.36
N PRO A 115 -28.48 -0.01 -6.65
CA PRO A 115 -28.53 -1.37 -6.16
C PRO A 115 -27.38 -2.29 -6.62
N GLU A 116 -26.72 -1.96 -7.73
CA GLU A 116 -25.71 -2.77 -8.41
C GLU A 116 -24.27 -2.22 -8.26
N GLU A 117 -24.12 -0.98 -7.80
CA GLU A 117 -22.80 -0.32 -7.73
C GLU A 117 -22.74 0.71 -6.62
N THR A 118 -21.62 0.76 -5.93
CA THR A 118 -21.34 1.77 -4.90
C THR A 118 -19.92 2.29 -5.05
N VAL A 119 -19.78 3.62 -5.01
CA VAL A 119 -18.49 4.28 -4.87
C VAL A 119 -18.48 5.18 -3.63
N TYR A 120 -17.35 5.26 -2.97
CA TYR A 120 -17.15 6.15 -1.83
C TYR A 120 -15.85 6.96 -2.00
N PHE A 121 -15.82 8.15 -1.44
CA PHE A 121 -14.70 9.07 -1.55
C PHE A 121 -14.71 10.09 -0.42
N ALA A 122 -13.54 10.65 -0.11
CA ALA A 122 -13.43 11.69 0.89
C ALA A 122 -13.97 13.02 0.36
N ASN A 123 -14.51 13.82 1.28
CA ASN A 123 -14.89 15.21 0.96
C ASN A 123 -13.61 16.03 0.71
N PRO A 124 -13.43 16.59 -0.48
CA PRO A 124 -12.23 17.38 -0.80
C PRO A 124 -12.19 18.74 -0.07
N GLY A 125 -13.26 19.10 0.65
CA GLY A 125 -13.37 20.40 1.29
C GLY A 125 -13.77 21.54 0.34
N PRO A 126 -13.92 22.77 0.84
CA PRO A 126 -14.43 23.89 0.06
C PRO A 126 -13.49 24.34 -1.06
N ASP A 127 -12.18 24.18 -0.86
CA ASP A 127 -11.14 24.57 -1.82
C ASP A 127 -10.62 23.39 -2.66
N GLY A 128 -11.04 22.18 -2.33
CA GLY A 128 -10.62 20.95 -3.01
C GLY A 128 -11.38 20.69 -4.30
N LYS A 129 -10.76 19.90 -5.18
CA LYS A 129 -11.36 19.48 -6.44
C LYS A 129 -11.82 18.03 -6.37
N PHE A 130 -13.03 17.77 -6.82
CA PHE A 130 -13.48 16.42 -7.06
C PHE A 130 -12.66 15.77 -8.18
N ASN A 131 -12.21 14.54 -7.94
CA ASN A 131 -11.43 13.77 -8.92
C ASN A 131 -11.88 12.32 -8.86
N THR A 132 -12.44 11.83 -9.95
CA THR A 132 -12.97 10.47 -10.08
C THR A 132 -11.91 9.39 -9.90
N ASP A 133 -10.61 9.70 -10.02
CA ASP A 133 -9.53 8.75 -9.74
C ASP A 133 -9.43 8.39 -8.25
N TYR A 134 -10.08 9.17 -7.38
CA TYR A 134 -10.19 8.93 -5.94
C TYR A 134 -11.57 8.46 -5.50
N TYR A 135 -12.39 7.96 -6.43
CA TYR A 135 -13.68 7.32 -6.15
C TYR A 135 -13.48 5.81 -6.13
N PHE A 136 -13.70 5.21 -4.96
CA PHE A 136 -13.31 3.83 -4.72
C PHE A 136 -14.53 2.92 -4.58
N HIS A 137 -14.39 1.70 -5.08
CA HIS A 137 -15.30 0.60 -4.73
C HIS A 137 -14.82 -0.07 -3.45
N TRP A 138 -15.76 -0.46 -2.60
CA TRP A 138 -15.42 -1.30 -1.46
C TRP A 138 -15.28 -2.74 -1.96
N ALA A 139 -14.27 -3.44 -1.50
CA ALA A 139 -14.00 -4.83 -1.84
C ALA A 139 -13.92 -5.68 -0.57
N ASP A 140 -13.96 -6.99 -0.73
CA ASP A 140 -13.69 -7.93 0.35
C ASP A 140 -12.17 -8.09 0.61
N PHE A 141 -11.82 -9.00 1.52
CA PHE A 141 -10.42 -9.29 1.85
C PHE A 141 -9.59 -9.80 0.66
N ASN A 142 -10.22 -10.44 -0.31
CA ASN A 142 -9.58 -10.97 -1.52
C ASN A 142 -9.56 -9.95 -2.67
N ASN A 143 -9.92 -8.70 -2.41
CA ASN A 143 -10.05 -7.59 -3.37
C ASN A 143 -11.19 -7.77 -4.39
N GLU A 144 -12.16 -8.65 -4.12
CA GLU A 144 -13.32 -8.76 -4.99
C GLU A 144 -14.32 -7.64 -4.68
N PRO A 145 -14.69 -6.80 -5.68
CA PRO A 145 -15.59 -5.69 -5.47
C PRO A 145 -16.95 -6.13 -4.95
N ILE A 146 -17.44 -5.43 -3.93
CA ILE A 146 -18.78 -5.65 -3.37
C ILE A 146 -19.72 -4.66 -4.02
N ASN A 147 -20.63 -5.19 -4.85
CA ASN A 147 -21.53 -4.37 -5.64
C ASN A 147 -22.95 -4.35 -5.08
N ASP A 148 -23.38 -5.40 -4.37
CA ASP A 148 -24.73 -5.48 -3.79
C ASP A 148 -24.89 -4.47 -2.65
N TRP A 149 -25.93 -3.64 -2.74
CA TRP A 149 -26.19 -2.59 -1.76
C TRP A 149 -26.43 -3.10 -0.33
N LYS A 150 -26.96 -4.31 -0.15
CA LYS A 150 -27.20 -4.90 1.18
C LYS A 150 -25.88 -5.31 1.82
N GLU A 151 -24.98 -5.87 1.02
CA GLU A 151 -23.64 -6.18 1.48
C GLU A 151 -22.85 -4.90 1.81
N ILE A 152 -22.95 -3.87 0.99
CA ILE A 152 -22.35 -2.56 1.28
C ILE A 152 -22.92 -1.99 2.57
N ALA A 153 -24.24 -2.04 2.77
CA ALA A 153 -24.87 -1.56 4.00
C ALA A 153 -24.35 -2.29 5.25
N SER A 154 -24.07 -3.58 5.15
CA SER A 154 -23.57 -4.39 6.28
C SER A 154 -22.06 -4.30 6.47
N LYS A 155 -21.27 -4.14 5.42
CA LYS A 155 -19.79 -4.20 5.48
C LYS A 155 -19.14 -2.82 5.54
N LEU A 156 -19.60 -1.86 4.73
CA LEU A 156 -19.02 -0.50 4.68
C LEU A 156 -19.78 0.48 5.57
N LEU A 157 -21.11 0.44 5.52
CA LEU A 157 -21.98 1.42 6.19
C LEU A 157 -22.49 0.93 7.55
N SER A 158 -22.10 -0.26 8.00
CA SER A 158 -22.39 -0.69 9.37
C SER A 158 -21.81 0.30 10.38
N ILE A 159 -22.49 0.48 11.50
CA ILE A 159 -22.04 1.43 12.52
C ILE A 159 -20.58 1.20 12.95
N PRO A 160 -20.12 -0.04 13.26
CA PRO A 160 -18.72 -0.24 13.60
C PRO A 160 -17.75 0.19 12.50
N MET A 161 -18.04 -0.15 11.25
CA MET A 161 -17.16 0.17 10.12
C MET A 161 -17.17 1.67 9.80
N ALA A 162 -18.36 2.28 9.73
CA ALA A 162 -18.46 3.71 9.45
C ALA A 162 -17.75 4.55 10.53
N HIS A 163 -17.88 4.16 11.79
CA HIS A 163 -17.15 4.80 12.89
C HIS A 163 -15.63 4.63 12.75
N GLN A 164 -15.17 3.41 12.43
CA GLN A 164 -13.75 3.13 12.22
C GLN A 164 -13.17 3.88 11.02
N LEU A 165 -13.91 3.98 9.91
CA LEU A 165 -13.46 4.74 8.75
C LEU A 165 -13.19 6.19 9.10
N ILE A 166 -14.10 6.82 9.83
CA ILE A 166 -13.92 8.20 10.30
C ILE A 166 -12.77 8.31 11.30
N GLY A 167 -12.73 7.45 12.32
CA GLY A 167 -11.81 7.57 13.43
C GLY A 167 -10.39 7.10 13.17
N PHE A 168 -10.23 6.07 12.33
CA PHE A 168 -8.95 5.40 12.16
C PHE A 168 -8.45 5.35 10.71
N TYR A 169 -9.36 5.31 9.73
CA TYR A 169 -9.01 5.04 8.33
C TYR A 169 -9.29 6.21 7.39
N THR A 170 -9.46 7.40 7.94
CA THR A 170 -9.42 8.68 7.23
C THR A 170 -8.17 9.44 7.70
N VAL A 171 -7.47 10.06 6.77
CA VAL A 171 -6.24 10.82 7.01
C VAL A 171 -6.44 12.24 6.53
N ALA A 172 -6.14 13.22 7.38
CA ALA A 172 -5.97 14.60 6.95
C ALA A 172 -4.53 14.76 6.46
N ASP A 173 -4.37 15.08 5.19
CA ASP A 173 -3.04 15.26 4.59
C ASP A 173 -2.68 16.74 4.57
N ASP A 174 -1.75 17.15 5.42
CA ASP A 174 -1.30 18.54 5.53
C ASP A 174 -0.53 19.02 4.30
N ALA A 175 -0.03 18.11 3.46
CA ALA A 175 0.75 18.48 2.28
C ALA A 175 -0.13 19.10 1.18
N ASP A 176 -1.38 18.65 1.05
CA ASP A 176 -2.35 19.14 0.06
C ASP A 176 -3.64 19.69 0.70
N GLY A 177 -3.76 19.62 2.02
CA GLY A 177 -4.88 20.17 2.77
C GLY A 177 -6.21 19.42 2.58
N VAL A 178 -6.19 18.16 2.12
CA VAL A 178 -7.37 17.38 1.85
C VAL A 178 -7.52 16.15 2.73
N LEU A 179 -8.74 15.67 2.90
CA LEU A 179 -9.00 14.38 3.51
C LEU A 179 -8.77 13.26 2.50
N LYS A 180 -8.15 12.17 2.97
CA LYS A 180 -7.97 10.93 2.23
C LYS A 180 -8.60 9.78 3.01
N VAL A 181 -9.53 9.08 2.41
CA VAL A 181 -10.11 7.85 2.97
C VAL A 181 -9.36 6.65 2.43
N MET A 182 -9.08 5.68 3.30
CA MET A 182 -8.38 4.46 2.89
C MET A 182 -9.27 3.60 1.99
N ARG A 183 -8.63 2.93 1.04
CA ARG A 183 -9.24 1.90 0.21
C ARG A 183 -9.40 0.61 1.00
N SER A 184 -10.31 -0.27 0.57
CA SER A 184 -10.59 -1.54 1.25
C SER A 184 -9.34 -2.38 1.51
N TYR A 185 -8.48 -2.56 0.50
CA TYR A 185 -7.24 -3.34 0.64
C TYR A 185 -6.28 -2.74 1.67
N GLN A 186 -6.22 -1.41 1.78
CA GLN A 186 -5.39 -0.73 2.78
C GLN A 186 -5.95 -0.94 4.20
N TYR A 187 -7.28 -0.87 4.33
CA TYR A 187 -7.98 -1.17 5.58
C TYR A 187 -7.67 -2.60 6.04
N TYR A 188 -7.85 -3.60 5.16
CA TYR A 188 -7.60 -4.99 5.53
C TYR A 188 -6.15 -5.26 5.92
N ALA A 189 -5.19 -4.70 5.19
CA ALA A 189 -3.78 -4.84 5.53
C ALA A 189 -3.45 -4.20 6.89
N ALA A 190 -3.88 -2.97 7.13
CA ALA A 190 -3.63 -2.29 8.40
C ALA A 190 -4.30 -3.01 9.59
N SER A 191 -5.51 -3.52 9.38
CA SER A 191 -6.23 -4.31 10.38
C SER A 191 -5.52 -5.63 10.68
N ALA A 192 -5.06 -6.36 9.65
CA ALA A 192 -4.33 -7.61 9.82
C ALA A 192 -3.01 -7.41 10.59
N ILE A 193 -2.27 -6.35 10.28
CA ILE A 193 -1.05 -5.98 11.00
C ILE A 193 -1.36 -5.68 12.47
N SER A 194 -2.36 -4.85 12.75
CA SER A 194 -2.78 -4.50 14.11
C SER A 194 -3.19 -5.76 14.90
N ASP A 195 -3.91 -6.66 14.28
CA ASP A 195 -4.35 -7.94 14.85
C ASP A 195 -3.16 -8.84 15.22
N VAL A 196 -2.15 -8.92 14.38
CA VAL A 196 -0.93 -9.69 14.66
C VAL A 196 -0.21 -9.10 15.87
N VAL A 197 -0.04 -7.79 15.94
CA VAL A 197 0.65 -7.13 17.06
C VAL A 197 -0.12 -7.35 18.37
N SER A 198 -1.43 -7.12 18.39
CA SER A 198 -2.27 -7.25 19.59
C SER A 198 -2.31 -8.69 20.14
N LYS A 199 -2.22 -9.70 19.28
CA LYS A 199 -2.21 -11.11 19.64
C LYS A 199 -0.81 -11.67 19.94
N THR A 200 0.24 -10.87 19.75
CA THR A 200 1.64 -11.32 19.90
C THR A 200 2.00 -11.62 21.36
N LYS A 201 2.50 -12.82 21.60
CA LYS A 201 3.09 -13.23 22.89
C LYS A 201 4.56 -12.84 22.92
N TRP A 202 4.86 -11.66 23.41
CA TRP A 202 6.19 -11.02 23.34
C TRP A 202 7.31 -11.79 24.06
N ASP A 203 6.99 -12.63 25.01
CA ASP A 203 7.97 -13.40 25.80
C ASP A 203 8.20 -14.82 25.25
N SER A 204 7.56 -15.17 24.13
CA SER A 204 7.63 -16.54 23.58
C SER A 204 8.94 -16.85 22.84
N GLY A 205 9.69 -15.83 22.42
CA GLY A 205 10.85 -15.96 21.51
C GLY A 205 10.53 -16.47 20.11
N LYS A 206 9.23 -16.60 19.78
CA LYS A 206 8.73 -17.12 18.49
C LYS A 206 7.83 -16.12 17.77
N GLN A 207 8.02 -14.84 18.06
CA GLN A 207 7.22 -13.78 17.46
C GLN A 207 7.47 -13.73 15.94
N ARG A 208 6.41 -13.66 15.18
CA ARG A 208 6.44 -13.47 13.73
C ARG A 208 5.50 -12.33 13.35
N GLY A 209 5.95 -11.49 12.44
CA GLY A 209 5.12 -10.49 11.79
C GLY A 209 4.41 -11.05 10.57
N GLY A 210 4.65 -10.42 9.44
CA GLY A 210 4.11 -10.86 8.16
C GLY A 210 4.53 -9.95 7.03
N ASP A 211 4.17 -10.29 5.82
CA ASP A 211 4.41 -9.45 4.66
C ASP A 211 3.12 -8.95 4.01
N ILE A 212 3.23 -7.80 3.40
CA ILE A 212 2.17 -7.10 2.69
C ILE A 212 2.63 -6.91 1.25
N TRP A 213 1.93 -7.54 0.33
CA TRP A 213 2.16 -7.36 -1.09
C TRP A 213 1.18 -6.34 -1.65
N HIS A 214 1.60 -5.08 -1.77
CA HIS A 214 0.78 -4.02 -2.33
C HIS A 214 1.50 -3.35 -3.51
N SER A 215 0.90 -3.42 -4.70
CA SER A 215 1.39 -2.78 -5.92
C SER A 215 1.30 -1.24 -5.85
N SER A 216 0.38 -0.70 -5.04
CA SER A 216 0.21 0.75 -4.83
C SER A 216 -0.23 1.04 -3.39
N GLY A 217 -0.16 2.32 -2.97
CA GLY A 217 -0.67 2.80 -1.69
C GLY A 217 0.09 2.33 -0.45
N LYS A 218 1.30 1.78 -0.61
CA LYS A 218 2.14 1.26 0.50
C LYS A 218 2.39 2.28 1.59
N THR A 219 2.75 3.52 1.24
CA THR A 219 3.13 4.56 2.21
C THR A 219 1.98 4.89 3.17
N MET A 220 0.76 5.08 2.66
CA MET A 220 -0.39 5.35 3.53
C MET A 220 -0.76 4.12 4.37
N THR A 221 -0.68 2.91 3.81
CA THR A 221 -0.96 1.68 4.56
C THR A 221 0.05 1.47 5.68
N SER A 222 1.35 1.63 5.39
CA SER A 222 2.42 1.45 6.38
C SER A 222 2.37 2.51 7.48
N PHE A 223 2.12 3.78 7.11
CA PHE A 223 1.92 4.85 8.10
C PHE A 223 0.73 4.56 9.00
N LYS A 224 -0.43 4.23 8.43
CA LYS A 224 -1.63 3.97 9.22
C LYS A 224 -1.46 2.76 10.13
N SER A 225 -0.81 1.71 9.65
CA SER A 225 -0.44 0.55 10.49
C SER A 225 0.45 0.97 11.66
N ALA A 226 1.49 1.77 11.40
CA ALA A 226 2.38 2.30 12.43
C ALA A 226 1.64 3.15 13.46
N GLN A 227 0.76 4.04 13.00
CA GLN A 227 -0.06 4.92 13.83
C GLN A 227 -1.01 4.12 14.74
N LEU A 228 -1.70 3.13 14.19
CA LEU A 228 -2.61 2.27 14.96
C LEU A 228 -1.86 1.53 16.07
N ILE A 229 -0.71 0.95 15.76
CA ILE A 229 0.12 0.23 16.74
C ILE A 229 0.65 1.19 17.81
N ALA A 230 1.16 2.37 17.41
CA ALA A 230 1.69 3.35 18.35
C ALA A 230 0.61 3.85 19.33
N ASN A 231 -0.64 3.96 18.86
CA ASN A 231 -1.76 4.46 19.65
C ASN A 231 -2.47 3.38 20.48
N SER A 232 -2.28 2.08 20.16
CA SER A 232 -2.90 0.96 20.89
C SER A 232 -2.17 0.60 22.18
N ASN A 233 -0.92 1.03 22.34
CA ASN A 233 0.00 0.60 23.40
C ASN A 233 0.36 -0.91 23.35
N ASP A 234 0.13 -1.60 22.24
CA ASP A 234 0.51 -3.00 22.06
C ASP A 234 2.01 -3.16 21.79
N ALA A 235 2.69 -2.08 21.40
CA ALA A 235 4.14 -1.99 21.24
C ALA A 235 4.70 -0.76 21.96
N ASP A 236 5.96 -0.83 22.39
CA ASP A 236 6.64 0.29 23.04
C ASP A 236 7.32 1.21 22.01
N LYS A 237 7.72 0.63 20.87
CA LYS A 237 8.31 1.38 19.74
C LYS A 237 7.83 0.81 18.41
N VAL A 238 7.54 1.71 17.47
CA VAL A 238 7.27 1.38 16.08
C VAL A 238 8.33 2.08 15.23
N VAL A 239 9.10 1.31 14.49
CA VAL A 239 10.24 1.80 13.71
C VAL A 239 10.02 1.51 12.25
N PHE A 240 9.94 2.56 11.45
CA PHE A 240 9.89 2.45 9.98
C PHE A 240 11.32 2.42 9.43
N LEU A 241 11.65 1.31 8.78
CA LEU A 241 12.98 1.08 8.20
C LEU A 241 12.96 1.32 6.70
N THR A 242 13.86 2.19 6.25
CA THR A 242 14.10 2.47 4.83
C THR A 242 15.50 1.99 4.41
N ASP A 243 15.65 1.65 3.12
CA ASP A 243 16.94 1.25 2.55
C ASP A 243 17.88 2.46 2.33
N ARG A 244 17.35 3.55 1.80
CA ARG A 244 18.14 4.74 1.42
C ARG A 244 17.72 5.96 2.20
N ILE A 245 18.69 6.82 2.47
CA ILE A 245 18.47 8.09 3.18
C ILE A 245 17.47 8.97 2.42
N GLU A 246 17.57 9.04 1.09
CA GLU A 246 16.65 9.84 0.27
C GLU A 246 15.20 9.32 0.34
N LEU A 247 14.99 8.02 0.27
CA LEU A 247 13.67 7.40 0.45
C LEU A 247 13.15 7.62 1.87
N GLY A 248 14.05 7.56 2.87
CA GLY A 248 13.71 7.89 4.25
C GLY A 248 13.24 9.34 4.41
N THR A 249 13.83 10.28 3.71
CA THR A 249 13.43 11.69 3.73
C THR A 249 12.04 11.90 3.10
N GLN A 250 11.75 11.24 1.99
CA GLN A 250 10.43 11.30 1.36
C GLN A 250 9.37 10.67 2.26
N SER A 251 9.60 9.44 2.73
CA SER A 251 8.66 8.75 3.63
C SER A 251 8.43 9.52 4.92
N LEU A 252 9.47 10.14 5.47
CA LEU A 252 9.36 10.99 6.65
C LEU A 252 8.47 12.22 6.39
N LYS A 253 8.63 12.86 5.23
CA LYS A 253 7.80 14.01 4.83
C LYS A 253 6.34 13.59 4.70
N GLU A 254 6.07 12.48 4.03
CA GLU A 254 4.73 11.94 3.87
C GLU A 254 4.12 11.51 5.21
N TYR A 255 4.89 10.82 6.06
CA TYR A 255 4.43 10.42 7.39
C TYR A 255 4.10 11.62 8.28
N ARG A 256 4.90 12.69 8.21
CA ARG A 256 4.62 13.93 8.94
C ARG A 256 3.39 14.65 8.41
N ALA A 257 3.15 14.60 7.11
CA ALA A 257 1.94 15.17 6.50
C ALA A 257 0.66 14.42 6.90
N PHE A 258 0.78 13.12 7.17
CA PHE A 258 -0.34 12.26 7.61
C PHE A 258 -0.55 12.23 9.12
N ALA A 259 0.42 12.70 9.91
CA ALA A 259 0.36 12.66 11.36
C ALA A 259 -0.64 13.68 11.91
N ASP A 260 -1.33 13.31 12.97
CA ASP A 260 -2.23 14.20 13.70
C ASP A 260 -1.43 15.28 14.47
N GLU A 261 -2.07 16.42 14.81
CA GLU A 261 -1.42 17.54 15.54
C GLU A 261 -0.66 17.13 16.81
N ASN A 262 -1.10 16.07 17.47
CA ASN A 262 -0.49 15.57 18.71
C ASN A 262 0.46 14.40 18.50
N GLU A 263 0.67 13.97 17.27
CA GLU A 263 1.53 12.86 16.93
C GLU A 263 2.87 13.37 16.43
N THR A 264 3.94 12.77 16.90
CA THR A 264 5.30 13.14 16.50
C THR A 264 5.94 11.99 15.75
N VAL A 265 6.34 12.24 14.50
CA VAL A 265 7.15 11.31 13.71
C VAL A 265 8.60 11.73 13.80
N GLN A 266 9.39 10.93 14.51
CA GLN A 266 10.80 11.20 14.78
C GLN A 266 11.70 10.70 13.65
N ALA A 267 12.63 11.53 13.22
CA ALA A 267 13.76 11.12 12.39
C ALA A 267 15.01 10.89 13.26
N THR A 268 16.00 10.24 12.68
CA THR A 268 17.31 10.07 13.33
C THR A 268 18.43 10.39 12.34
N ASP A 269 19.36 11.26 12.75
CA ASP A 269 20.50 11.63 11.90
C ASP A 269 21.65 10.63 12.02
N ASN A 270 21.80 10.00 13.17
CA ASN A 270 22.88 9.06 13.47
C ASN A 270 22.42 7.94 14.41
N THR A 271 23.27 6.92 14.60
CA THR A 271 22.99 5.76 15.46
C THR A 271 22.86 6.13 16.94
N TYR A 272 23.58 7.15 17.43
CA TYR A 272 23.51 7.57 18.83
C TYR A 272 22.13 8.18 19.15
N GLU A 273 21.63 9.04 18.27
CA GLU A 273 20.27 9.60 18.39
C GLU A 273 19.20 8.52 18.33
N LEU A 274 19.37 7.54 17.44
CA LEU A 274 18.48 6.39 17.35
C LEU A 274 18.43 5.61 18.67
N ILE A 275 19.57 5.29 19.27
CA ILE A 275 19.66 4.63 20.57
C ILE A 275 18.94 5.45 21.65
N THR A 276 19.14 6.76 21.66
CA THR A 276 18.49 7.66 22.62
C THR A 276 16.97 7.61 22.51
N LYS A 277 16.43 7.69 21.29
CA LYS A 277 14.98 7.60 21.04
C LYS A 277 14.40 6.21 21.34
N LEU A 278 15.12 5.15 21.02
CA LEU A 278 14.70 3.79 21.34
C LEU A 278 14.61 3.55 22.86
N LYS A 279 15.53 4.12 23.64
CA LYS A 279 15.49 4.05 25.12
C LYS A 279 14.40 4.93 25.74
N SER A 280 14.04 6.02 25.10
CA SER A 280 13.06 6.99 25.61
C SER A 280 11.74 6.31 25.97
N ILE A 281 11.08 6.81 27.00
CA ILE A 281 9.71 6.44 27.40
C ILE A 281 8.67 7.48 26.99
N ALA A 282 9.14 8.58 26.38
CA ALA A 282 8.24 9.64 25.92
C ALA A 282 7.39 9.13 24.74
N THR A 283 6.11 9.46 24.75
CA THR A 283 5.16 9.10 23.68
C THR A 283 5.56 9.70 22.33
N ALA A 284 6.20 10.89 22.34
CA ALA A 284 6.73 11.53 21.15
C ALA A 284 7.79 10.71 20.42
N ASP A 285 8.45 9.76 21.10
CA ASP A 285 9.47 8.89 20.53
C ASP A 285 8.94 7.47 20.25
N THR A 286 7.62 7.28 20.17
CA THR A 286 7.03 5.96 19.89
C THR A 286 7.19 5.58 18.43
N LEU A 287 6.96 6.53 17.50
CA LEU A 287 7.10 6.32 16.06
C LEU A 287 8.39 6.94 15.53
N ILE A 288 9.28 6.11 15.01
CA ILE A 288 10.63 6.49 14.57
C ILE A 288 10.82 6.08 13.12
N VAL A 289 11.35 6.96 12.28
CA VAL A 289 11.80 6.68 10.90
C VAL A 289 13.32 6.69 10.86
N THR A 290 13.91 5.60 10.39
CA THR A 290 15.36 5.45 10.30
C THR A 290 15.78 4.52 9.16
N SER A 291 17.07 4.49 8.83
CA SER A 291 17.59 3.53 7.86
C SER A 291 17.94 2.19 8.52
N ILE A 292 17.81 1.11 7.74
CA ILE A 292 18.19 -0.23 8.21
C ILE A 292 19.66 -0.32 8.61
N GLN A 293 20.54 0.41 7.93
CA GLN A 293 21.97 0.47 8.23
C GLN A 293 22.22 1.03 9.64
N LYS A 294 21.54 2.13 10.00
CA LYS A 294 21.68 2.70 11.36
C LYS A 294 21.20 1.73 12.42
N MET A 295 20.09 1.02 12.14
CA MET A 295 19.54 0.05 13.08
C MET A 295 20.44 -1.18 13.24
N SER A 296 21.00 -1.73 12.16
CA SER A 296 21.91 -2.87 12.17
C SER A 296 23.29 -2.56 12.77
N ASN A 297 23.67 -1.28 12.85
CA ASN A 297 24.88 -0.83 13.53
C ASN A 297 24.76 -0.82 15.07
N ILE A 298 23.53 -0.98 15.60
CA ILE A 298 23.34 -1.15 17.05
C ILE A 298 23.67 -2.60 17.42
N ARG A 299 24.92 -2.84 17.77
CA ARG A 299 25.43 -4.14 18.21
C ARG A 299 26.43 -3.93 19.32
N ASP A 300 26.70 -5.01 20.06
CA ASP A 300 27.73 -4.97 21.09
C ASP A 300 29.10 -4.99 20.42
N GLU A 301 29.84 -3.90 20.53
CA GLU A 301 31.21 -3.82 20.06
C GLU A 301 32.15 -4.46 21.10
N GLU A 302 33.28 -4.98 20.66
CA GLU A 302 34.34 -5.46 21.58
C GLU A 302 34.67 -4.37 22.60
N GLY A 303 34.26 -4.61 23.87
CA GLY A 303 34.41 -3.66 24.96
C GLY A 303 33.13 -3.19 25.64
N GLY A 304 31.96 -3.68 25.22
CA GLY A 304 30.68 -3.55 25.95
C GLY A 304 30.10 -2.13 26.02
N LYS A 305 30.50 -1.20 25.12
CA LYS A 305 30.03 0.19 25.14
C LYS A 305 28.50 0.31 24.99
N ASN A 306 27.88 -0.58 24.23
CA ASN A 306 26.44 -0.55 23.94
C ASN A 306 25.66 -1.62 24.71
N ALA A 307 26.30 -2.53 25.44
CA ALA A 307 25.64 -3.68 26.06
C ALA A 307 24.48 -3.29 26.97
N ARG A 308 24.64 -2.24 27.81
CA ARG A 308 23.57 -1.75 28.67
C ARG A 308 22.41 -1.14 27.88
N ASP A 309 22.68 -0.43 26.80
CA ASP A 309 21.66 0.19 25.95
C ASP A 309 20.89 -0.89 25.17
N ILE A 310 21.59 -1.90 24.65
CA ILE A 310 20.99 -3.06 23.99
C ILE A 310 20.08 -3.82 24.95
N GLU A 311 20.52 -4.05 26.19
CA GLU A 311 19.69 -4.69 27.21
C GLU A 311 18.41 -3.91 27.51
N LEU A 312 18.50 -2.57 27.64
CA LEU A 312 17.35 -1.72 27.90
C LEU A 312 16.36 -1.69 26.73
N ILE A 313 16.87 -1.60 25.50
CA ILE A 313 16.05 -1.63 24.29
C ILE A 313 15.46 -3.02 24.07
N GLY A 314 16.22 -4.09 24.30
CA GLY A 314 15.80 -5.47 24.13
C GLY A 314 14.65 -5.91 25.06
N LYS A 315 14.40 -5.20 26.15
CA LYS A 315 13.23 -5.38 27.02
C LYS A 315 11.95 -4.80 26.46
N LYS A 316 12.04 -3.93 25.45
CA LYS A 316 10.88 -3.28 24.83
C LYS A 316 10.27 -4.15 23.74
N ARG A 317 8.98 -3.97 23.53
CA ARG A 317 8.22 -4.56 22.43
C ARG A 317 8.45 -3.70 21.18
N LEU A 318 9.24 -4.22 20.25
CA LEU A 318 9.66 -3.48 19.06
C LEU A 318 8.92 -4.00 17.84
N VAL A 319 8.28 -3.10 17.10
CA VAL A 319 7.66 -3.39 15.80
C VAL A 319 8.45 -2.67 14.73
N PHE A 320 8.90 -3.40 13.73
CA PHE A 320 9.55 -2.85 12.55
C PHE A 320 8.64 -2.96 11.33
N ILE A 321 8.46 -1.85 10.64
CA ILE A 321 7.82 -1.77 9.34
C ILE A 321 8.90 -1.49 8.30
N VAL A 322 9.09 -2.42 7.38
CA VAL A 322 10.19 -2.42 6.40
C VAL A 322 9.62 -2.14 5.02
N ASP A 323 10.02 -1.03 4.42
CA ASP A 323 9.64 -0.71 3.04
C ASP A 323 10.60 -1.39 2.05
N GLU A 324 10.09 -1.70 0.84
CA GLU A 324 10.83 -2.40 -0.22
C GLU A 324 11.48 -3.72 0.25
N ALA A 325 10.72 -4.50 1.00
CA ALA A 325 11.16 -5.71 1.71
C ALA A 325 11.77 -6.81 0.82
N HIS A 326 11.59 -6.73 -0.52
CA HIS A 326 12.15 -7.66 -1.51
C HIS A 326 13.65 -7.49 -1.75
N ARG A 327 14.29 -6.44 -1.23
CA ARG A 327 15.71 -6.17 -1.49
C ARG A 327 16.60 -7.18 -0.77
N SER A 328 17.50 -7.79 -1.51
CA SER A 328 18.41 -8.85 -1.03
C SER A 328 19.37 -8.40 0.08
N THR A 329 19.64 -7.09 0.17
CA THR A 329 20.52 -6.50 1.20
C THR A 329 19.87 -6.46 2.59
N PHE A 330 18.57 -6.63 2.68
CA PHE A 330 17.87 -6.60 3.97
C PHE A 330 18.06 -7.87 4.80
N GLY A 331 18.18 -9.04 4.18
CA GLY A 331 18.20 -10.33 4.89
C GLY A 331 19.22 -10.40 6.00
N ASP A 332 20.48 -10.08 5.69
CA ASP A 332 21.58 -10.14 6.66
C ASP A 332 21.43 -9.08 7.76
N MET A 333 21.03 -7.86 7.40
CA MET A 333 20.82 -6.76 8.37
C MET A 333 19.64 -7.03 9.29
N LEU A 334 18.53 -7.58 8.78
CA LEU A 334 17.38 -7.95 9.60
C LEU A 334 17.71 -9.12 10.53
N ALA A 335 18.54 -10.08 10.09
CA ALA A 335 19.03 -11.15 10.94
C ALA A 335 19.84 -10.61 12.13
N ILE A 336 20.74 -9.65 11.89
CA ILE A 336 21.51 -8.97 12.92
C ILE A 336 20.58 -8.24 13.92
N ILE A 337 19.60 -7.52 13.43
CA ILE A 337 18.63 -6.80 14.28
C ILE A 337 17.83 -7.78 15.13
N LYS A 338 17.41 -8.92 14.56
CA LYS A 338 16.64 -9.95 15.26
C LYS A 338 17.46 -10.68 16.32
N GLU A 339 18.75 -10.91 16.05
CA GLU A 339 19.69 -11.47 17.03
C GLU A 339 19.95 -10.52 18.19
N THR A 340 20.12 -9.22 17.88
CA THR A 340 20.36 -8.18 18.87
C THR A 340 19.15 -7.92 19.77
N PHE A 341 17.93 -7.98 19.20
CA PHE A 341 16.68 -7.64 19.89
C PHE A 341 15.68 -8.80 19.82
N PRO A 342 15.62 -9.68 20.82
CA PRO A 342 14.78 -10.90 20.75
C PRO A 342 13.27 -10.63 20.78
N ARG A 343 12.83 -9.46 21.27
CA ARG A 343 11.40 -9.08 21.35
C ARG A 343 11.02 -8.16 20.18
N VAL A 344 11.30 -8.60 18.96
CA VAL A 344 11.06 -7.83 17.74
C VAL A 344 10.15 -8.60 16.78
N ILE A 345 9.27 -7.88 16.12
CA ILE A 345 8.51 -8.39 14.97
C ILE A 345 8.68 -7.47 13.78
N PHE A 346 8.68 -8.05 12.58
CA PHE A 346 8.88 -7.35 11.34
C PHE A 346 7.66 -7.49 10.44
N PHE A 347 7.24 -6.37 9.84
CA PHE A 347 6.27 -6.37 8.75
C PHE A 347 6.95 -5.83 7.50
N GLY A 348 6.96 -6.64 6.42
CA GLY A 348 7.55 -6.28 5.15
C GLY A 348 6.50 -5.72 4.18
N PHE A 349 6.78 -4.58 3.56
CA PHE A 349 5.97 -4.03 2.49
C PHE A 349 6.72 -4.14 1.17
N THR A 350 6.07 -4.69 0.15
CA THR A 350 6.65 -4.79 -1.19
C THR A 350 5.60 -4.68 -2.29
N GLY A 351 5.99 -4.14 -3.44
CA GLY A 351 5.19 -4.21 -4.67
C GLY A 351 5.52 -5.44 -5.53
N THR A 352 6.69 -6.04 -5.29
CA THR A 352 7.28 -7.11 -6.11
C THR A 352 7.89 -8.19 -5.21
N PRO A 353 7.09 -9.08 -4.63
CA PRO A 353 7.60 -10.12 -3.73
C PRO A 353 8.55 -11.08 -4.46
N VAL A 354 9.54 -11.58 -3.73
CA VAL A 354 10.45 -12.63 -4.21
C VAL A 354 9.95 -13.96 -3.67
N PHE A 355 9.42 -14.78 -4.57
CA PHE A 355 8.98 -16.14 -4.25
C PHE A 355 10.16 -17.10 -4.17
N GLU A 356 9.97 -18.25 -3.52
CA GLU A 356 11.01 -19.29 -3.35
C GLU A 356 11.65 -19.71 -4.67
N GLU A 357 10.87 -19.77 -5.75
CA GLU A 357 11.34 -20.12 -7.10
C GLU A 357 12.39 -19.16 -7.66
N ASN A 358 12.38 -17.90 -7.19
CA ASN A 358 13.29 -16.83 -7.63
C ASN A 358 14.29 -16.43 -6.54
N ALA A 359 14.25 -17.06 -5.37
CA ALA A 359 15.11 -16.70 -4.24
C ALA A 359 16.55 -17.17 -4.48
N LYS A 360 17.48 -16.21 -4.53
CA LYS A 360 18.91 -16.49 -4.47
C LYS A 360 19.30 -16.68 -2.99
N LYS A 361 19.73 -17.88 -2.60
CA LYS A 361 20.22 -18.22 -1.26
C LYS A 361 19.19 -18.09 -0.12
N ASN A 362 18.28 -19.03 0.03
CA ASN A 362 17.39 -19.18 1.20
C ASN A 362 16.75 -17.88 1.79
N ASN A 363 16.56 -16.86 0.98
CA ASN A 363 16.00 -15.57 1.39
C ASN A 363 14.61 -15.38 0.77
N ALA A 364 13.75 -16.38 0.88
CA ALA A 364 12.34 -16.18 0.61
C ALA A 364 11.81 -15.15 1.62
N GLN A 365 10.96 -14.24 1.17
CA GLN A 365 10.40 -13.17 2.00
C GLN A 365 9.66 -13.72 3.22
N THR A 366 9.01 -14.89 3.05
CA THR A 366 8.32 -15.63 4.10
C THR A 366 9.23 -16.09 5.26
N ASP A 367 10.51 -16.37 4.98
CA ASP A 367 11.46 -16.78 6.01
C ASP A 367 11.84 -15.64 6.95
N VAL A 368 11.85 -14.41 6.42
CA VAL A 368 12.26 -13.21 7.16
C VAL A 368 11.09 -12.60 7.93
N PHE A 369 9.96 -12.40 7.27
CA PHE A 369 8.82 -11.64 7.81
C PHE A 369 7.74 -12.55 8.39
N GLY A 370 7.49 -13.71 7.80
CA GLY A 370 6.42 -14.63 8.15
C GLY A 370 5.42 -14.79 7.02
N ASN A 371 4.18 -15.12 7.36
CA ASN A 371 3.14 -15.35 6.36
C ASN A 371 2.69 -14.06 5.68
N GLU A 372 2.24 -14.18 4.43
CA GLU A 372 1.54 -13.09 3.75
C GLU A 372 0.24 -12.76 4.49
N LEU A 373 0.10 -11.52 4.92
CA LEU A 373 -1.08 -11.04 5.63
C LEU A 373 -2.13 -10.46 4.71
N HIS A 374 -1.70 -9.80 3.65
CA HIS A 374 -2.60 -9.26 2.64
C HIS A 374 -1.87 -9.07 1.30
N ARG A 375 -2.64 -9.27 0.22
CA ARG A 375 -2.18 -9.12 -1.15
C ARG A 375 -3.07 -8.15 -1.92
N TYR A 376 -2.45 -7.18 -2.58
CA TYR A 376 -3.05 -6.33 -3.61
C TYR A 376 -2.07 -6.27 -4.76
N SER A 377 -2.25 -7.16 -5.73
CA SER A 377 -1.32 -7.37 -6.83
C SER A 377 -1.39 -6.23 -7.85
N ILE A 378 -0.44 -6.22 -8.80
CA ILE A 378 -0.48 -5.28 -9.92
C ILE A 378 -1.71 -5.50 -10.80
N ALA A 379 -2.20 -6.74 -10.91
CA ALA A 379 -3.41 -7.06 -11.64
C ALA A 379 -4.66 -6.43 -10.98
N ASP A 380 -4.75 -6.51 -9.63
CA ASP A 380 -5.79 -5.82 -8.87
C ASP A 380 -5.71 -4.30 -9.08
N GLY A 381 -4.50 -3.74 -9.02
CA GLY A 381 -4.26 -2.32 -9.22
C GLY A 381 -4.67 -1.83 -10.62
N ILE A 382 -4.43 -2.62 -11.66
CA ILE A 382 -4.83 -2.30 -13.04
C ILE A 382 -6.35 -2.43 -13.18
N ARG A 383 -6.96 -3.51 -12.66
CA ARG A 383 -8.41 -3.71 -12.65
C ARG A 383 -9.13 -2.52 -12.01
N ASP A 384 -8.65 -2.07 -10.87
CA ASP A 384 -9.23 -0.99 -10.08
C ASP A 384 -8.80 0.40 -10.57
N LYS A 385 -8.05 0.50 -11.67
CA LYS A 385 -7.50 1.73 -12.26
C LYS A 385 -6.58 2.53 -11.33
N ASN A 386 -6.02 1.89 -10.32
CA ASN A 386 -5.04 2.47 -9.40
C ASN A 386 -3.62 2.42 -9.94
N VAL A 387 -3.38 1.55 -10.91
CA VAL A 387 -2.12 1.38 -11.62
C VAL A 387 -2.43 1.39 -13.11
N LEU A 388 -1.62 2.10 -13.86
CA LEU A 388 -1.75 2.09 -15.32
C LEU A 388 -1.44 0.69 -15.86
N GLY A 389 -2.26 0.24 -16.79
CA GLY A 389 -1.95 -0.94 -17.57
C GLY A 389 -0.68 -0.75 -18.40
N PHE A 390 -0.01 -1.84 -18.72
CA PHE A 390 1.15 -1.81 -19.60
C PHE A 390 0.97 -2.85 -20.69
N ASP A 391 1.51 -2.53 -21.85
CA ASP A 391 1.51 -3.41 -23.00
C ASP A 391 2.96 -3.80 -23.29
N PRO A 392 3.38 -5.08 -23.03
CA PRO A 392 4.75 -5.48 -23.22
C PRO A 392 5.04 -5.62 -24.70
N TYR A 393 5.82 -4.69 -25.24
CA TYR A 393 6.34 -4.79 -26.60
C TYR A 393 7.60 -5.65 -26.60
N LYS A 394 7.54 -6.80 -27.29
CA LYS A 394 8.65 -7.75 -27.38
C LYS A 394 9.26 -7.71 -28.76
N VAL A 395 10.56 -7.49 -28.84
CA VAL A 395 11.32 -7.47 -30.06
C VAL A 395 12.24 -8.69 -30.10
N LEU A 396 12.20 -9.42 -31.20
CA LEU A 396 13.17 -10.48 -31.49
C LEU A 396 14.38 -9.87 -32.19
N THR A 397 15.46 -9.75 -31.47
CA THR A 397 16.73 -9.23 -32.05
C THR A 397 17.50 -10.26 -32.87
N PHE A 398 17.14 -11.54 -32.73
CA PHE A 398 17.64 -12.66 -33.53
C PHE A 398 16.47 -13.52 -34.00
N ARG A 399 16.61 -14.12 -35.19
CA ARG A 399 15.61 -15.09 -35.65
C ARG A 399 15.77 -16.40 -34.88
N ASP A 400 14.73 -16.89 -34.25
CA ASP A 400 14.74 -18.16 -33.50
C ASP A 400 15.37 -19.31 -34.27
N LYS A 401 15.11 -19.39 -35.57
CA LYS A 401 15.66 -20.43 -36.43
C LYS A 401 17.17 -20.35 -36.51
N ASP A 402 17.75 -19.16 -36.64
CA ASP A 402 19.18 -18.96 -36.81
C ASP A 402 19.92 -19.23 -35.49
N VAL A 403 19.36 -18.78 -34.38
CA VAL A 403 19.87 -19.06 -33.01
C VAL A 403 19.83 -20.57 -32.74
N ARG A 404 18.70 -21.21 -33.00
CA ARG A 404 18.50 -22.65 -32.82
C ARG A 404 19.48 -23.45 -33.68
N GLN A 405 19.68 -23.07 -34.95
CA GLN A 405 20.61 -23.70 -35.84
C GLN A 405 22.09 -23.57 -35.35
N ALA A 406 22.47 -22.40 -34.85
CA ALA A 406 23.80 -22.19 -34.30
C ALA A 406 24.09 -23.12 -33.12
N VAL A 407 23.14 -23.17 -32.16
CA VAL A 407 23.23 -24.08 -31.00
C VAL A 407 23.20 -25.54 -31.43
N ALA A 408 22.35 -25.92 -32.39
CA ALA A 408 22.27 -27.29 -32.89
C ALA A 408 23.58 -27.75 -33.55
N LEU A 409 24.23 -26.89 -34.33
CA LEU A 409 25.54 -27.17 -34.94
C LEU A 409 26.63 -27.32 -33.87
N GLU A 410 26.66 -26.45 -32.88
CA GLU A 410 27.63 -26.53 -31.76
C GLU A 410 27.47 -27.86 -31.01
N LYS A 411 26.24 -28.24 -30.65
CA LYS A 411 25.98 -29.50 -29.94
C LYS A 411 26.25 -30.74 -30.78
N ALA A 412 26.02 -30.67 -32.07
CA ALA A 412 26.38 -31.73 -33.03
C ALA A 412 27.89 -31.77 -33.33
N LYS A 413 28.68 -30.80 -32.81
CA LYS A 413 30.10 -30.64 -33.13
C LYS A 413 30.34 -30.59 -34.66
N ALA A 414 29.52 -29.82 -35.36
CA ALA A 414 29.52 -29.65 -36.79
C ALA A 414 29.75 -28.17 -37.15
N THR A 415 30.46 -27.89 -38.23
CA THR A 415 30.72 -26.53 -38.69
C THR A 415 29.66 -26.03 -39.68
N THR A 416 29.02 -26.95 -40.38
CA THR A 416 27.97 -26.64 -41.35
C THR A 416 26.81 -27.65 -41.20
N VAL A 417 25.66 -27.27 -41.74
CA VAL A 417 24.50 -28.20 -41.78
C VAL A 417 24.83 -29.45 -42.57
N ALA A 418 25.59 -29.34 -43.68
CA ALA A 418 26.01 -30.49 -44.48
C ALA A 418 26.91 -31.42 -43.65
N ASP A 419 27.85 -30.88 -42.87
CA ASP A 419 28.71 -31.67 -41.98
C ASP A 419 27.86 -32.40 -40.90
N ALA A 420 26.89 -31.73 -40.35
CA ALA A 420 25.98 -32.33 -39.36
C ALA A 420 25.14 -33.47 -39.94
N LEU A 421 24.70 -33.36 -41.20
CA LEU A 421 23.80 -34.35 -41.83
C LEU A 421 24.55 -35.52 -42.46
N ASN A 422 25.85 -35.40 -42.70
CA ASN A 422 26.67 -36.48 -43.29
C ASN A 422 27.00 -37.60 -42.28
N ASP A 423 26.85 -37.36 -40.97
CA ASP A 423 27.09 -38.32 -39.92
C ASP A 423 25.79 -38.58 -39.17
N PRO A 424 25.26 -39.84 -39.14
CA PRO A 424 24.00 -40.16 -38.47
C PRO A 424 23.94 -39.76 -36.99
N ALA A 425 25.05 -39.84 -36.25
CA ALA A 425 25.10 -39.47 -34.85
C ALA A 425 25.01 -37.93 -34.66
N LYS A 426 25.72 -37.18 -35.48
CA LYS A 426 25.63 -35.72 -35.52
C LYS A 426 24.23 -35.26 -35.97
N ALA A 427 23.65 -35.90 -36.99
CA ALA A 427 22.34 -35.58 -37.50
C ALA A 427 21.23 -35.77 -36.42
N ALA A 428 21.29 -36.81 -35.63
CA ALA A 428 20.37 -37.03 -34.54
C ALA A 428 20.41 -35.90 -33.49
N VAL A 429 21.62 -35.44 -33.13
CA VAL A 429 21.82 -34.33 -32.23
C VAL A 429 21.32 -33.02 -32.85
N TYR A 430 21.68 -32.76 -34.12
CA TYR A 430 21.24 -31.56 -34.83
C TYR A 430 19.70 -31.45 -34.84
N TYR A 431 19.00 -32.51 -35.29
CA TYR A 431 17.55 -32.54 -35.36
C TYR A 431 16.90 -32.39 -34.00
N LYS A 432 17.45 -32.99 -32.93
CA LYS A 432 16.98 -32.82 -31.57
C LYS A 432 16.91 -31.35 -31.17
N TYR A 433 17.97 -30.59 -31.41
CA TYR A 433 18.03 -29.18 -31.04
C TYR A 433 17.26 -28.26 -32.00
N MET A 434 17.03 -28.69 -33.23
CA MET A 434 16.17 -27.99 -34.19
C MET A 434 14.68 -28.16 -33.89
N ASP A 435 14.31 -29.22 -33.19
CA ASP A 435 12.93 -29.54 -32.83
C ASP A 435 12.51 -28.77 -31.56
N ASN A 436 11.55 -27.83 -31.70
CA ASN A 436 11.06 -27.02 -30.62
C ASN A 436 10.19 -27.78 -29.60
N THR A 437 9.77 -29.01 -29.93
CA THR A 437 9.03 -29.87 -28.98
C THR A 437 9.98 -30.62 -28.06
N GLN A 438 11.19 -30.90 -28.50
CA GLN A 438 12.23 -31.58 -27.72
C GLN A 438 13.11 -30.61 -26.92
N VAL A 439 13.46 -29.45 -27.48
CA VAL A 439 14.23 -28.42 -26.81
C VAL A 439 13.52 -27.08 -27.01
N LYS A 440 12.94 -26.54 -25.95
CA LYS A 440 12.27 -25.25 -25.98
C LYS A 440 13.26 -24.11 -26.20
N MET A 441 12.78 -22.93 -26.59
CA MET A 441 13.61 -21.75 -26.71
C MET A 441 14.15 -21.30 -25.36
N TYR A 442 13.27 -21.24 -24.37
CA TYR A 442 13.59 -20.88 -22.98
C TYR A 442 13.69 -22.13 -22.11
N GLY A 443 14.61 -22.13 -21.14
CA GLY A 443 14.66 -23.15 -20.11
C GLY A 443 13.45 -23.10 -19.19
N GLU A 444 13.17 -24.24 -18.55
CA GLU A 444 12.06 -24.35 -17.59
C GLU A 444 12.43 -25.25 -16.41
N PRO A 445 11.78 -25.11 -15.24
CA PRO A 445 11.93 -26.05 -14.14
C PRO A 445 11.41 -27.44 -14.53
N GLY A 446 12.21 -28.47 -14.33
CA GLY A 446 11.80 -29.86 -14.53
C GLY A 446 10.98 -30.39 -13.36
N PRO A 447 10.33 -31.57 -13.51
CA PRO A 447 9.52 -32.21 -12.47
C PRO A 447 10.29 -32.54 -11.18
N ASP A 448 11.62 -32.66 -11.28
CA ASP A 448 12.54 -32.91 -10.16
C ASP A 448 13.15 -31.63 -9.56
N GLY A 449 12.64 -30.46 -9.96
CA GLY A 449 13.14 -29.16 -9.54
C GLY A 449 14.46 -28.72 -10.21
N LYS A 450 15.03 -29.56 -11.10
CA LYS A 450 16.22 -29.18 -11.85
C LYS A 450 15.87 -28.37 -13.08
N TRP A 451 16.74 -27.40 -13.41
CA TRP A 451 16.57 -26.57 -14.58
C TRP A 451 16.83 -27.36 -15.86
N ILE A 452 15.82 -27.47 -16.73
CA ILE A 452 15.95 -28.00 -18.07
C ILE A 452 16.35 -26.86 -18.99
N LYS A 453 17.55 -26.95 -19.57
CA LYS A 453 18.10 -25.91 -20.43
C LYS A 453 17.34 -25.81 -21.74
N GLY A 454 16.94 -24.60 -22.10
CA GLY A 454 16.48 -24.23 -23.43
C GLY A 454 17.63 -23.78 -24.35
N ILE A 455 17.29 -23.38 -25.57
CA ILE A 455 18.28 -22.90 -26.58
C ILE A 455 19.04 -21.68 -26.05
N GLU A 456 18.36 -20.71 -25.44
CA GLU A 456 19.00 -19.48 -24.94
C GLU A 456 20.00 -19.72 -23.81
N ASP A 457 19.81 -20.76 -23.01
CA ASP A 457 20.79 -21.13 -21.97
C ASP A 457 22.15 -21.58 -22.47
N TYR A 458 22.27 -21.81 -23.78
CA TYR A 458 23.53 -22.15 -24.44
C TYR A 458 24.21 -20.96 -25.12
N LEU A 459 23.54 -19.80 -25.14
CA LEU A 459 24.13 -18.59 -25.74
C LEU A 459 25.01 -17.87 -24.73
N PRO A 460 26.19 -17.38 -25.15
CA PRO A 460 27.00 -16.56 -24.29
C PRO A 460 26.32 -15.19 -24.05
N ASN A 461 26.29 -14.72 -22.81
CA ASN A 461 25.74 -13.40 -22.46
C ASN A 461 26.40 -12.25 -23.25
N THR A 462 27.63 -12.44 -23.74
CA THR A 462 28.34 -11.47 -24.56
C THR A 462 27.68 -11.20 -25.90
N GLN A 463 26.81 -12.09 -26.39
CA GLN A 463 26.07 -11.91 -27.64
C GLN A 463 25.17 -10.68 -27.62
N TYR A 464 24.59 -10.36 -26.45
CA TYR A 464 23.74 -9.19 -26.26
C TYR A 464 24.51 -7.90 -25.98
N LEU A 465 25.84 -7.99 -25.87
CA LEU A 465 26.72 -6.84 -25.61
C LEU A 465 27.37 -6.27 -26.87
N THR A 466 27.14 -6.88 -28.04
CA THR A 466 27.72 -6.44 -29.30
C THR A 466 27.16 -5.08 -29.73
N ALA A 467 27.96 -4.31 -30.48
CA ALA A 467 27.54 -3.02 -31.03
C ALA A 467 26.35 -3.16 -31.99
N GLU A 468 26.36 -4.23 -32.80
CA GLU A 468 25.28 -4.54 -33.75
C GLU A 468 23.95 -4.79 -33.03
N HIS A 469 23.94 -5.59 -31.95
CA HIS A 469 22.74 -5.82 -31.15
C HIS A 469 22.19 -4.52 -30.56
N LYS A 470 23.06 -3.70 -29.96
CA LYS A 470 22.68 -2.40 -29.39
C LYS A 470 22.09 -1.46 -30.44
N GLN A 471 22.70 -1.44 -31.64
CA GLN A 471 22.22 -0.62 -32.73
C GLN A 471 20.86 -1.06 -33.22
N THR A 472 20.62 -2.37 -33.40
CA THR A 472 19.31 -2.93 -33.77
C THR A 472 18.22 -2.54 -32.77
N VAL A 473 18.51 -2.63 -31.47
CA VAL A 473 17.54 -2.22 -30.41
C VAL A 473 17.24 -0.72 -30.50
N ILE A 474 18.25 0.13 -30.73
CA ILE A 474 18.05 1.58 -30.84
C ILE A 474 17.22 1.92 -32.08
N GLU A 475 17.47 1.26 -33.20
CA GLU A 475 16.72 1.47 -34.44
C GLU A 475 15.26 1.09 -34.28
N ASP A 476 14.98 -0.08 -33.71
CA ASP A 476 13.61 -0.51 -33.40
C ASP A 476 12.86 0.50 -32.49
N ILE A 477 13.52 0.97 -31.44
CA ILE A 477 12.93 2.00 -30.54
C ILE A 477 12.63 3.27 -31.34
N LYS A 478 13.53 3.73 -32.18
CA LYS A 478 13.34 4.96 -32.98
C LYS A 478 12.19 4.83 -33.99
N GLU A 479 12.10 3.71 -34.65
CA GLU A 479 11.08 3.44 -35.69
C GLU A 479 9.67 3.35 -35.07
N ASN A 480 9.56 2.71 -33.90
CA ASN A 480 8.29 2.42 -33.26
C ASN A 480 7.87 3.43 -32.18
N TRP A 481 8.76 4.36 -31.81
CA TRP A 481 8.53 5.29 -30.68
C TRP A 481 7.21 6.07 -30.77
N LEU A 482 6.95 6.70 -31.91
CA LEU A 482 5.73 7.53 -32.05
C LEU A 482 4.46 6.72 -31.94
N THR A 483 4.46 5.50 -32.48
CA THR A 483 3.31 4.59 -32.41
C THR A 483 3.09 4.10 -30.99
N LEU A 484 4.14 3.57 -30.36
CA LEU A 484 4.07 2.96 -29.03
C LEU A 484 3.84 4.01 -27.92
N SER A 485 4.37 5.22 -28.08
CA SER A 485 4.14 6.33 -27.15
C SER A 485 2.83 7.08 -27.38
N HIS A 486 2.00 6.64 -28.32
CA HIS A 486 0.79 7.35 -28.72
C HIS A 486 1.05 8.85 -29.03
N ASN A 487 2.01 9.09 -29.94
CA ASN A 487 2.50 10.43 -30.30
C ASN A 487 3.10 11.22 -29.12
N GLY A 488 3.89 10.55 -28.30
CA GLY A 488 4.59 11.18 -27.16
C GLY A 488 3.72 11.45 -25.93
N LYS A 489 2.53 10.88 -25.85
CA LYS A 489 1.66 10.98 -24.65
C LYS A 489 2.16 10.11 -23.49
N PHE A 490 2.86 9.02 -23.79
CA PHE A 490 3.41 8.11 -22.80
C PHE A 490 4.93 8.10 -22.84
N HIS A 491 5.55 7.89 -21.69
CA HIS A 491 6.99 7.73 -21.54
C HIS A 491 7.35 6.24 -21.57
N ALA A 492 8.64 5.95 -21.81
CA ALA A 492 9.20 4.62 -21.67
C ALA A 492 10.35 4.63 -20.67
N ILE A 493 10.58 3.49 -20.04
CA ILE A 493 11.75 3.24 -19.20
C ILE A 493 12.64 2.24 -19.94
N PHE A 494 13.86 2.65 -20.26
CA PHE A 494 14.88 1.81 -20.85
C PHE A 494 15.90 1.40 -19.78
N ALA A 495 15.86 0.14 -19.38
CA ALA A 495 16.78 -0.38 -18.37
C ALA A 495 18.04 -0.95 -19.04
N THR A 496 19.20 -0.54 -18.56
CA THR A 496 20.51 -1.05 -19.01
C THR A 496 21.19 -1.80 -17.86
N SER A 497 22.03 -2.79 -18.19
CA SER A 497 22.81 -3.55 -17.20
C SER A 497 23.97 -2.75 -16.60
N SER A 498 24.41 -1.70 -17.29
CA SER A 498 25.48 -0.79 -16.86
C SER A 498 25.32 0.56 -17.57
N ILE A 499 25.97 1.56 -17.02
CA ILE A 499 26.10 2.90 -17.63
C ILE A 499 27.14 2.85 -18.76
#